data_abfc7a6adb8da6563ff06dbbe8755d82
#
_entry.id   abfc7a6adb8da6563ff06dbbe8755d82
#
_cell.length_a   1.000
_cell.length_b   1.000
_cell.length_c   1.000
_cell.angle_alpha   90.00
_cell.angle_beta   90.00
_cell.angle_gamma   90.00
#
_symmetry.space_group_name_H-M   'P 1'
#
loop_
_entity.id
_entity.type
_entity.pdbx_description
1 polymer ?
#
loop_
_entity_poly.entity_id
_entity_poly.type
_entity_poly.pdbx_seq_one_letter_code
_entity_poly.pdbx_strand_id
1 'polypeptide(L)'
;VLISYLLCFFIALLLHELGHLVAARLCYVPAPEFGLGWGRKLFGFHLGGVEYKFHALPIGAYVRLDIAELQRRSLSRQVLILLAGIIVNVVAAALTAGTPFGMMNLLLAATNILPLYQQDGWKCGMVMLRALLRRKSAVVEWTFTIAGSCVSLALIVFQAIRHL
;
A
#
# COMPACT_ATOMS: atom_id res chain seq x y z
N VAL A 1 7.05 -14.14 22.01
CA VAL A 1 6.18 -14.53 20.88
C VAL A 1 5.50 -13.30 20.27
N LEU A 2 4.65 -12.55 21.00
CA LEU A 2 3.93 -11.37 20.47
C LEU A 2 4.86 -10.30 19.86
N ILE A 3 5.94 -9.93 20.57
CA ILE A 3 6.93 -8.94 20.10
C ILE A 3 7.55 -9.37 18.78
N SER A 4 7.87 -10.65 18.61
CA SER A 4 8.45 -11.18 17.36
C SER A 4 7.47 -11.03 16.20
N TYR A 5 6.19 -11.31 16.40
CA TYR A 5 5.17 -11.13 15.35
C TYR A 5 4.96 -9.66 15.00
N LEU A 6 4.94 -8.76 15.98
CA LEU A 6 4.84 -7.32 15.76
C LEU A 6 6.05 -6.78 14.96
N LEU A 7 7.25 -7.24 15.29
CA LEU A 7 8.46 -6.87 14.57
C LEU A 7 8.43 -7.41 13.12
N CYS A 8 8.04 -8.67 12.92
CA CYS A 8 7.88 -9.25 11.58
C CYS A 8 6.88 -8.47 10.75
N PHE A 9 5.74 -8.11 11.34
CA PHE A 9 4.71 -7.31 10.67
C PHE A 9 5.25 -5.93 10.27
N PHE A 10 5.93 -5.24 11.18
CA PHE A 10 6.49 -3.92 10.92
C PHE A 10 7.55 -3.95 9.80
N ILE A 11 8.45 -4.96 9.82
CA ILE A 11 9.46 -5.13 8.76
C ILE A 11 8.79 -5.46 7.43
N ALA A 12 7.77 -6.34 7.42
CA ALA A 12 7.04 -6.69 6.21
C ALA A 12 6.32 -5.46 5.60
N LEU A 13 5.73 -4.61 6.44
CA LEU A 13 5.12 -3.35 6.02
C LEU A 13 6.15 -2.36 5.46
N LEU A 14 7.31 -2.24 6.11
CA LEU A 14 8.41 -1.41 5.64
C LEU A 14 8.89 -1.86 4.25
N LEU A 15 9.06 -3.15 4.04
CA LEU A 15 9.45 -3.72 2.75
C LEU A 15 8.38 -3.44 1.67
N HIS A 16 7.11 -3.52 2.03
CA HIS A 16 6.00 -3.17 1.15
C HIS A 16 6.12 -1.74 0.63
N GLU A 17 6.25 -0.77 1.51
CA GLU A 17 6.37 0.65 1.15
C GLU A 17 7.66 0.95 0.38
N LEU A 18 8.76 0.28 0.73
CA LEU A 18 10.00 0.37 -0.04
C LEU A 18 9.83 -0.17 -1.46
N GLY A 19 9.02 -1.21 -1.66
CA GLY A 19 8.65 -1.71 -2.98
C GLY A 19 8.04 -0.62 -3.85
N HIS A 20 7.05 0.13 -3.34
CA HIS A 20 6.45 1.26 -4.03
C HIS A 20 7.45 2.37 -4.33
N LEU A 21 8.30 2.73 -3.36
CA LEU A 21 9.32 3.77 -3.51
C LEU A 21 10.33 3.41 -4.61
N VAL A 22 10.82 2.18 -4.61
CA VAL A 22 11.80 1.71 -5.63
C VAL A 22 11.15 1.68 -7.00
N ALA A 23 9.95 1.13 -7.14
CA ALA A 23 9.23 1.09 -8.41
C ALA A 23 8.92 2.49 -8.95
N ALA A 24 8.52 3.42 -8.08
CA ALA A 24 8.29 4.82 -8.45
C ALA A 24 9.56 5.45 -9.01
N ARG A 25 10.71 5.27 -8.35
CA ARG A 25 12.02 5.76 -8.82
C ARG A 25 12.42 5.17 -10.17
N LEU A 26 12.28 3.85 -10.34
CA LEU A 26 12.58 3.17 -11.60
C LEU A 26 11.68 3.64 -12.75
N CYS A 27 10.45 4.05 -12.44
CA CYS A 27 9.50 4.59 -13.40
C CYS A 27 9.56 6.12 -13.53
N TYR A 28 10.52 6.79 -12.88
CA TYR A 28 10.66 8.26 -12.88
C TYR A 28 9.42 8.99 -12.38
N VAL A 29 8.75 8.45 -11.35
CA VAL A 29 7.66 9.10 -10.63
C VAL A 29 8.20 9.63 -9.31
N PRO A 30 8.10 10.95 -9.04
CA PRO A 30 8.55 11.51 -7.78
C PRO A 30 7.80 10.92 -6.59
N ALA A 31 8.56 10.59 -5.55
CA ALA A 31 8.04 10.19 -4.24
C ALA A 31 8.61 11.18 -3.21
N PRO A 32 7.94 12.31 -2.97
CA PRO A 32 8.50 13.37 -2.13
C PRO A 32 8.64 12.98 -0.67
N GLU A 33 7.89 11.98 -0.20
CA GLU A 33 7.85 11.63 1.21
C GLU A 33 7.76 10.12 1.43
N PHE A 34 8.52 9.64 2.40
CA PHE A 34 8.45 8.29 2.96
C PHE A 34 8.31 8.40 4.47
N GLY A 35 7.20 7.92 5.01
CA GLY A 35 6.90 8.03 6.43
C GLY A 35 6.86 6.68 7.14
N LEU A 36 7.44 6.63 8.35
CA LEU A 36 7.34 5.52 9.27
C LEU A 36 6.56 5.93 10.51
N GLY A 37 5.47 5.21 10.77
CA GLY A 37 4.60 5.47 11.90
C GLY A 37 3.56 6.57 11.66
N TRP A 38 2.83 6.90 12.72
CA TRP A 38 1.75 7.90 12.74
C TRP A 38 1.89 8.87 13.90
N GLY A 39 1.18 9.99 13.82
CA GLY A 39 1.11 11.00 14.85
C GLY A 39 2.19 12.07 14.70
N ARG A 40 2.72 12.58 15.83
CA ARG A 40 3.70 13.67 15.82
C ARG A 40 5.02 13.23 15.18
N LYS A 41 5.53 14.01 14.22
CA LYS A 41 6.87 13.82 13.65
C LYS A 41 7.92 14.03 14.75
N LEU A 42 8.77 13.04 14.97
CA LEU A 42 9.89 13.10 15.90
C LEU A 42 11.14 13.67 15.23
N PHE A 43 11.50 13.09 14.09
CA PHE A 43 12.62 13.55 13.29
C PHE A 43 12.41 13.20 11.81
N GLY A 44 13.28 13.71 10.97
CA GLY A 44 13.31 13.36 9.54
C GLY A 44 14.57 13.89 8.90
N PHE A 45 14.90 13.32 7.76
CA PHE A 45 16.03 13.75 6.94
C PHE A 45 15.67 13.64 5.44
N HIS A 46 16.43 14.33 4.61
CA HIS A 46 16.28 14.27 3.17
C HIS A 46 17.39 13.44 2.55
N LEU A 47 17.02 12.51 1.70
CA LEU A 47 17.98 11.70 0.95
C LEU A 47 17.42 11.41 -0.45
N GLY A 48 18.18 11.74 -1.50
CA GLY A 48 17.82 11.43 -2.88
C GLY A 48 16.47 12.02 -3.32
N GLY A 49 16.11 13.23 -2.85
CA GLY A 49 14.86 13.90 -3.20
C GLY A 49 13.62 13.39 -2.45
N VAL A 50 13.81 12.52 -1.46
CA VAL A 50 12.74 12.00 -0.59
C VAL A 50 12.94 12.53 0.82
N GLU A 51 11.89 13.04 1.44
CA GLU A 51 11.87 13.36 2.88
C GLU A 51 11.46 12.10 3.64
N TYR A 52 12.36 11.53 4.42
CA TYR A 52 12.09 10.43 5.34
C TYR A 52 11.62 10.97 6.68
N LYS A 53 10.42 10.56 7.11
CA LYS A 53 9.78 11.01 8.35
C LYS A 53 9.59 9.87 9.33
N PHE A 54 9.90 10.11 10.58
CA PHE A 54 9.69 9.17 11.68
C PHE A 54 8.72 9.77 12.69
N HIS A 55 7.67 9.04 13.00
CA HIS A 55 6.59 9.50 13.85
C HIS A 55 6.59 8.75 15.19
N ALA A 56 5.89 9.33 16.18
CA ALA A 56 5.92 8.85 17.56
C ALA A 56 5.29 7.47 17.76
N LEU A 57 4.26 7.13 16.97
CA LEU A 57 3.61 5.83 17.02
C LEU A 57 4.17 4.95 15.91
N PRO A 58 4.93 3.88 16.22
CA PRO A 58 5.54 3.02 15.20
C PRO A 58 4.51 2.03 14.60
N ILE A 59 3.36 2.56 14.21
CA ILE A 59 2.27 1.80 13.61
C ILE A 59 2.07 2.32 12.19
N GLY A 60 2.35 1.47 11.20
CA GLY A 60 2.17 1.83 9.80
C GLY A 60 3.43 2.41 9.14
N ALA A 61 3.38 2.45 7.83
CA ALA A 61 4.33 3.13 6.96
C ALA A 61 3.56 3.65 5.75
N TYR A 62 4.14 4.59 5.01
CA TYR A 62 3.53 5.10 3.79
C TYR A 62 4.55 5.72 2.86
N VAL A 63 4.26 5.66 1.56
CA VAL A 63 4.94 6.43 0.52
C VAL A 63 3.95 7.40 -0.09
N ARG A 64 4.32 8.69 -0.14
CA ARG A 64 3.56 9.68 -0.89
C ARG A 64 4.11 9.76 -2.30
N LEU A 65 3.32 9.41 -3.27
CA LEU A 65 3.64 9.52 -4.69
C LEU A 65 3.07 10.82 -5.26
N ASP A 66 3.76 11.40 -6.24
CA ASP A 66 3.17 12.46 -7.07
C ASP A 66 2.13 11.84 -8.01
N ILE A 67 0.86 12.04 -7.66
CA ILE A 67 -0.27 11.45 -8.40
C ILE A 67 -0.38 12.04 -9.82
N ALA A 68 -0.03 13.31 -10.01
CA ALA A 68 -0.08 13.93 -11.34
C ALA A 68 0.96 13.30 -12.27
N GLU A 69 2.19 13.12 -11.80
CA GLU A 69 3.23 12.45 -12.56
C GLU A 69 2.94 10.95 -12.75
N LEU A 70 2.39 10.27 -11.74
CA LEU A 70 1.95 8.87 -11.88
C LEU A 70 0.93 8.73 -13.02
N GLN A 71 -0.08 9.59 -13.08
CA GLN A 71 -1.13 9.55 -14.11
C GLN A 71 -0.62 9.87 -15.53
N ARG A 72 0.52 10.54 -15.66
CA ARG A 72 1.18 10.78 -16.96
C ARG A 72 1.94 9.56 -17.50
N ARG A 73 2.22 8.56 -16.65
CA ARG A 73 2.92 7.34 -17.06
C ARG A 73 2.00 6.38 -17.80
N SER A 74 2.59 5.48 -18.60
CA SER A 74 1.83 4.41 -19.23
C SER A 74 1.09 3.56 -18.20
N LEU A 75 -0.03 2.95 -18.59
CA LEU A 75 -0.84 2.11 -17.70
C LEU A 75 0.01 1.02 -17.03
N SER A 76 0.90 0.36 -17.77
CA SER A 76 1.78 -0.68 -17.24
C SER A 76 2.69 -0.18 -16.12
N ARG A 77 3.25 1.04 -16.25
CA ARG A 77 4.07 1.64 -15.19
C ARG A 77 3.25 2.01 -13.98
N GLN A 78 2.05 2.55 -14.17
CA GLN A 78 1.13 2.86 -13.06
C GLN A 78 0.79 1.59 -12.28
N VAL A 79 0.38 0.51 -12.97
CA VAL A 79 0.05 -0.79 -12.36
C VAL A 79 1.28 -1.38 -11.65
N LEU A 80 2.47 -1.34 -12.28
CA LEU A 80 3.70 -1.83 -11.65
C LEU A 80 4.00 -1.11 -10.34
N ILE A 81 3.92 0.22 -10.32
CA ILE A 81 4.17 1.01 -9.11
C ILE A 81 3.16 0.66 -8.01
N LEU A 82 1.86 0.57 -8.36
CA LEU A 82 0.80 0.29 -7.40
C LEU A 82 0.81 -1.15 -6.88
N LEU A 83 1.34 -2.11 -7.63
CA LEU A 83 1.46 -3.50 -7.19
C LEU A 83 2.85 -3.84 -6.61
N ALA A 84 3.81 -2.93 -6.66
CA ALA A 84 5.19 -3.21 -6.28
C ALA A 84 5.34 -3.66 -4.81
N GLY A 85 4.61 -3.04 -3.89
CA GLY A 85 4.58 -3.46 -2.49
C GLY A 85 4.06 -4.89 -2.33
N ILE A 86 2.97 -5.23 -3.03
CA ILE A 86 2.41 -6.58 -3.03
C ILE A 86 3.41 -7.58 -3.60
N ILE A 87 4.07 -7.25 -4.72
CA ILE A 87 5.09 -8.12 -5.34
C ILE A 87 6.23 -8.40 -4.37
N VAL A 88 6.75 -7.38 -3.70
CA VAL A 88 7.82 -7.53 -2.70
C VAL A 88 7.36 -8.45 -1.56
N ASN A 89 6.15 -8.27 -1.04
CA ASN A 89 5.63 -9.13 0.02
C ASN A 89 5.44 -10.58 -0.45
N VAL A 90 4.95 -10.82 -1.67
CA VAL A 90 4.83 -12.18 -2.22
C VAL A 90 6.20 -12.84 -2.34
N VAL A 91 7.21 -12.14 -2.86
CA VAL A 91 8.57 -12.66 -2.96
C VAL A 91 9.15 -12.96 -1.57
N ALA A 92 9.01 -12.03 -0.61
CA ALA A 92 9.46 -12.24 0.76
C ALA A 92 8.75 -13.44 1.42
N ALA A 93 7.44 -13.58 1.23
CA ALA A 93 6.68 -14.73 1.74
C ALA A 93 7.17 -16.05 1.16
N ALA A 94 7.45 -16.11 -0.14
CA ALA A 94 7.97 -17.31 -0.80
C ALA A 94 9.37 -17.68 -0.29
N LEU A 95 10.27 -16.69 -0.15
CA LEU A 95 11.64 -16.92 0.32
C LEU A 95 11.72 -17.31 1.81
N THR A 96 10.73 -16.94 2.59
CA THR A 96 10.68 -17.21 4.03
C THR A 96 9.48 -18.06 4.44
N ALA A 97 9.03 -18.92 3.54
CA ALA A 97 7.88 -19.80 3.77
C ALA A 97 8.06 -20.64 5.05
N GLY A 98 6.96 -20.84 5.78
CA GLY A 98 6.97 -21.57 7.05
C GLY A 98 7.45 -20.76 8.27
N THR A 99 7.89 -19.51 8.08
CA THR A 99 8.27 -18.62 9.19
C THR A 99 7.16 -17.61 9.53
N PRO A 100 7.14 -17.04 10.75
CA PRO A 100 6.23 -15.95 11.09
C PRO A 100 6.36 -14.73 10.16
N PHE A 101 7.58 -14.44 9.70
CA PHE A 101 7.84 -13.35 8.77
C PHE A 101 7.21 -13.61 7.39
N GLY A 102 7.35 -14.84 6.86
CA GLY A 102 6.69 -15.25 5.61
C GLY A 102 5.19 -15.15 5.70
N MET A 103 4.60 -15.58 6.83
CA MET A 103 3.16 -15.47 7.06
C MET A 103 2.68 -14.01 7.08
N MET A 104 3.41 -13.10 7.74
CA MET A 104 3.05 -11.67 7.77
C MET A 104 3.13 -11.03 6.38
N ASN A 105 4.14 -11.37 5.59
CA ASN A 105 4.24 -10.91 4.20
C ASN A 105 3.09 -11.43 3.35
N LEU A 106 2.71 -12.70 3.49
CA LEU A 106 1.58 -13.28 2.76
C LEU A 106 0.26 -12.59 3.13
N LEU A 107 0.02 -12.35 4.42
CA LEU A 107 -1.16 -11.63 4.90
C LEU A 107 -1.24 -10.20 4.35
N LEU A 108 -0.12 -9.46 4.36
CA LEU A 108 -0.05 -8.13 3.78
C LEU A 108 -0.32 -8.14 2.27
N ALA A 109 0.26 -9.07 1.53
CA ALA A 109 0.01 -9.21 0.11
C ALA A 109 -1.48 -9.53 -0.17
N ALA A 110 -2.05 -10.49 0.56
CA ALA A 110 -3.44 -10.91 0.41
C ALA A 110 -4.43 -9.78 0.75
N THR A 111 -4.17 -9.00 1.78
CA THR A 111 -5.04 -7.88 2.15
C THR A 111 -4.91 -6.71 1.18
N ASN A 112 -3.70 -6.38 0.74
CA ASN A 112 -3.47 -5.24 -0.17
C ASN A 112 -3.92 -5.50 -1.60
N ILE A 113 -4.01 -6.76 -2.07
CA ILE A 113 -4.54 -7.07 -3.41
C ILE A 113 -6.06 -6.90 -3.50
N LEU A 114 -6.77 -6.93 -2.39
CA LEU A 114 -8.21 -6.79 -2.37
C LEU A 114 -8.62 -5.39 -2.84
N PRO A 115 -9.74 -5.27 -3.61
CA PRO A 115 -10.23 -3.97 -4.07
C PRO A 115 -10.99 -3.22 -2.96
N LEU A 116 -10.44 -3.22 -1.76
CA LEU A 116 -10.97 -2.50 -0.61
C LEU A 116 -10.46 -1.06 -0.60
N TYR A 117 -11.27 -0.13 -0.14
CA TYR A 117 -10.93 1.29 -0.12
C TYR A 117 -9.58 1.54 0.57
N GLN A 118 -8.74 2.35 -0.07
CA GLN A 118 -7.36 2.70 0.33
C GLN A 118 -6.28 1.63 0.08
N GLN A 119 -6.62 0.37 -0.16
CA GLN A 119 -5.66 -0.68 -0.50
C GLN A 119 -5.07 -0.49 -1.91
N ASP A 120 -3.92 -1.10 -2.18
CA ASP A 120 -3.27 -0.94 -3.48
C ASP A 120 -4.04 -1.62 -4.61
N GLY A 121 -4.72 -2.73 -4.33
CA GLY A 121 -5.66 -3.37 -5.25
C GLY A 121 -6.79 -2.44 -5.67
N TRP A 122 -7.33 -1.65 -4.75
CA TRP A 122 -8.33 -0.63 -5.07
C TRP A 122 -7.75 0.48 -5.96
N LYS A 123 -6.56 1.01 -5.61
CA LYS A 123 -5.87 2.04 -6.42
C LYS A 123 -5.58 1.53 -7.83
N CYS A 124 -5.10 0.27 -7.94
CA CYS A 124 -4.84 -0.39 -9.20
C CYS A 124 -6.12 -0.57 -10.02
N GLY A 125 -7.21 -1.03 -9.41
CA GLY A 125 -8.53 -1.16 -10.03
C GLY A 125 -9.04 0.17 -10.57
N MET A 126 -8.87 1.27 -9.83
CA MET A 126 -9.24 2.62 -10.28
C MET A 126 -8.46 3.07 -11.52
N VAL A 127 -7.15 2.80 -11.56
CA VAL A 127 -6.31 3.14 -12.71
C VAL A 127 -6.73 2.33 -13.93
N MET A 128 -6.97 1.03 -13.77
CA MET A 128 -7.43 0.15 -14.85
C MET A 128 -8.82 0.57 -15.36
N LEU A 129 -9.73 0.90 -14.46
CA LEU A 129 -11.08 1.35 -14.81
C LEU A 129 -11.04 2.67 -15.61
N ARG A 130 -10.21 3.64 -15.21
CA ARG A 130 -9.99 4.88 -15.96
C ARG A 130 -9.44 4.63 -17.36
N ALA A 131 -8.50 3.69 -17.48
CA ALA A 131 -7.94 3.31 -18.77
C ALA A 131 -8.98 2.64 -19.68
N LEU A 132 -9.81 1.75 -19.14
CA LEU A 132 -10.89 1.07 -19.87
C LEU A 132 -11.94 2.04 -20.38
N LEU A 133 -12.38 2.97 -19.53
CA LEU A 133 -13.41 3.95 -19.88
C LEU A 133 -12.88 5.06 -20.81
N ARG A 134 -11.57 5.17 -20.98
CA ARG A 134 -10.89 6.23 -21.77
C ARG A 134 -11.29 7.66 -21.37
N ARG A 135 -11.92 7.83 -20.23
CA ARG A 135 -12.36 9.13 -19.67
C ARG A 135 -12.47 9.05 -18.15
N LYS A 136 -12.29 10.19 -17.51
CA LYS A 136 -12.61 10.32 -16.08
C LYS A 136 -14.14 10.46 -15.96
N SER A 137 -14.76 9.53 -15.24
CA SER A 137 -16.18 9.60 -14.89
C SER A 137 -16.31 9.66 -13.38
N ALA A 138 -16.68 10.82 -12.86
CA ALA A 138 -16.87 11.02 -11.43
C ALA A 138 -17.87 10.01 -10.84
N VAL A 139 -18.95 9.71 -11.57
CA VAL A 139 -19.98 8.76 -11.13
C VAL A 139 -19.37 7.37 -10.91
N VAL A 140 -18.58 6.87 -11.89
CA VAL A 140 -17.96 5.54 -11.81
C VAL A 140 -16.91 5.49 -10.70
N GLU A 141 -16.11 6.54 -10.55
CA GLU A 141 -15.11 6.64 -9.48
C GLU A 141 -15.77 6.64 -8.11
N TRP A 142 -16.84 7.41 -7.92
CA TRP A 142 -17.62 7.42 -6.69
C TRP A 142 -18.27 6.07 -6.41
N THR A 143 -18.89 5.44 -7.41
CA THR A 143 -19.52 4.12 -7.26
C THR A 143 -18.50 3.07 -6.83
N PHE A 144 -17.32 3.04 -7.46
CA PHE A 144 -16.27 2.10 -7.10
C PHE A 144 -15.73 2.37 -5.68
N THR A 145 -15.57 3.65 -5.31
CA THR A 145 -15.14 4.05 -3.97
C THR A 145 -16.16 3.64 -2.90
N ILE A 146 -17.44 3.93 -3.14
CA ILE A 146 -18.52 3.57 -2.21
C ILE A 146 -18.61 2.04 -2.06
N ALA A 147 -18.57 1.30 -3.18
CA ALA A 147 -18.61 -0.16 -3.14
C ALA A 147 -17.44 -0.74 -2.31
N GLY A 148 -16.20 -0.28 -2.57
CA GLY A 148 -15.02 -0.72 -1.79
C GLY A 148 -15.12 -0.35 -0.31
N SER A 149 -15.64 0.83 0.02
CA SER A 149 -15.84 1.27 1.41
C SER A 149 -16.93 0.45 2.12
N CYS A 150 -18.05 0.16 1.45
CA CYS A 150 -19.10 -0.67 2.00
C CYS A 150 -18.64 -2.10 2.30
N VAL A 151 -17.86 -2.70 1.37
CA VAL A 151 -17.29 -4.04 1.59
C VAL A 151 -16.30 -4.02 2.75
N SER A 152 -15.43 -3.01 2.85
CA SER A 152 -14.49 -2.86 3.97
C SER A 152 -15.23 -2.76 5.30
N LEU A 153 -16.27 -1.93 5.37
CA LEU A 153 -17.08 -1.75 6.57
C LEU A 153 -17.81 -3.05 6.95
N ALA A 154 -18.41 -3.73 5.98
CA ALA A 154 -19.11 -5.00 6.20
C ALA A 154 -18.17 -6.08 6.78
N LEU A 155 -16.92 -6.17 6.27
CA LEU A 155 -15.92 -7.10 6.80
C LEU A 155 -15.52 -6.75 8.24
N ILE A 156 -15.33 -5.48 8.57
CA ILE A 156 -15.01 -5.04 9.93
C ILE A 156 -16.14 -5.39 10.88
N VAL A 157 -17.39 -5.07 10.52
CA VAL A 157 -18.57 -5.36 11.33
C VAL A 157 -18.74 -6.87 11.51
N PHE A 158 -18.60 -7.66 10.45
CA PHE A 158 -18.66 -9.11 10.51
C PHE A 158 -17.62 -9.70 11.47
N GLN A 159 -16.38 -9.21 11.40
CA GLN A 159 -15.34 -9.64 12.34
C GLN A 159 -15.67 -9.25 13.79
N ALA A 160 -16.15 -8.02 14.01
CA ALA A 160 -16.53 -7.57 15.34
C ALA A 160 -17.64 -8.44 15.97
N ILE A 161 -18.67 -8.77 15.17
CA ILE A 161 -19.78 -9.65 15.64
C ILE A 161 -19.30 -11.07 15.94
N ARG A 162 -18.36 -11.61 15.16
CA ARG A 162 -17.84 -12.96 15.36
C ARG A 162 -17.02 -13.12 16.64
N HIS A 163 -16.49 -12.03 17.19
CA HIS A 163 -15.66 -12.02 18.40
C HIS A 163 -16.41 -11.52 19.65
N LEU A 164 -17.70 -11.19 19.52
CA LEU A 164 -18.65 -10.96 20.63
C LEU A 164 -19.35 -12.27 21.02
#